data_336fa3ff1ac2177339dede965730531e
#
_entry.id   336fa3ff1ac2177339dede965730531e
#
_cell.length_a   1.000
_cell.length_b   1.000
_cell.length_c   1.000
_cell.angle_alpha   90.00
_cell.angle_beta   90.00
_cell.angle_gamma   90.00
#
_symmetry.space_group_name_H-M   'P 1'
#
loop_
_entity.id
_entity.type
_entity.pdbx_description
1 polymer ?
#
loop_
_entity_poly.entity_id
_entity_poly.type
_entity_poly.pdbx_seq_one_letter_code
_entity_poly.pdbx_strand_id
1 'polypeptide(L)'
;MRRPMLRRAASAVLLATTSVLAACATTSAKPPAIAYDNPPPAEIAATPAPEPPKPVEVVAIPEPLPLPGQLKPVGESPRPPESADPRNRVGAANAAARMQPVRDGFLNAIQQYPWTDGALYQVYAAPGQVTDIALQEGEQLVGAGPVAAGDTVRWIIGDTTSGAGATARVHILVKPTRPDLSTNLVINTDRRTYHLELRAGAATYMASVSWTYPRDALIALQGRNAAAAATVPVAAGVDLTALNFHYRIDGDRAPWRPARAFDDGRQVFIEFP
;
A
#
# COMPACT_ATOMS: atom_id res chain seq x y z
N MET A 1 -4.84 -10.22 -73.42
CA MET A 1 -3.84 -10.78 -74.37
C MET A 1 -2.43 -10.66 -73.78
N ARG A 2 -1.76 -11.80 -73.72
CA ARG A 2 -0.32 -12.03 -73.68
C ARG A 2 0.50 -11.65 -72.43
N ARG A 3 0.83 -12.69 -71.65
CA ARG A 3 2.17 -12.96 -71.07
C ARG A 3 3.21 -13.06 -72.22
N PRO A 4 4.56 -13.10 -72.00
CA PRO A 4 5.32 -13.73 -70.91
C PRO A 4 6.72 -13.12 -70.59
N MET A 5 7.38 -13.84 -69.66
CA MET A 5 8.84 -14.06 -69.50
C MET A 5 9.70 -12.90 -68.91
N LEU A 6 10.41 -13.13 -67.81
CA LEU A 6 11.71 -13.80 -67.87
C LEU A 6 12.18 -14.28 -66.47
N ARG A 7 12.35 -15.58 -66.40
CA ARG A 7 13.29 -16.27 -65.48
C ARG A 7 14.72 -15.88 -65.78
N ARG A 8 15.56 -15.89 -64.79
CA ARG A 8 17.04 -16.02 -64.72
C ARG A 8 17.74 -14.85 -64.08
N ALA A 9 17.90 -14.94 -62.74
CA ALA A 9 19.06 -14.42 -62.01
C ALA A 9 19.01 -14.93 -60.54
N ALA A 10 18.89 -16.23 -60.38
CA ALA A 10 18.98 -16.88 -59.07
C ALA A 10 20.00 -18.01 -59.18
N SER A 11 21.29 -17.72 -59.23
CA SER A 11 22.34 -18.76 -59.12
C SER A 11 23.76 -18.22 -58.86
N ALA A 12 23.95 -17.00 -58.46
CA ALA A 12 25.30 -16.48 -58.25
C ALA A 12 25.60 -15.84 -56.89
N VAL A 13 24.75 -16.04 -55.89
CA VAL A 13 24.96 -15.46 -54.53
C VAL A 13 25.16 -16.54 -53.44
N LEU A 14 25.27 -17.81 -53.82
CA LEU A 14 25.34 -18.89 -52.81
C LEU A 14 26.76 -19.48 -52.62
N LEU A 15 27.82 -18.78 -53.00
CA LEU A 15 29.20 -19.30 -52.83
C LEU A 15 30.16 -18.33 -52.13
N ALA A 16 29.71 -17.26 -51.49
CA ALA A 16 30.60 -16.32 -50.81
C ALA A 16 30.34 -16.18 -49.30
N THR A 17 29.53 -17.05 -48.66
CA THR A 17 29.24 -16.95 -47.24
C THR A 17 29.73 -18.11 -46.38
N THR A 18 30.66 -18.93 -46.86
CA THR A 18 31.18 -20.08 -46.08
C THR A 18 32.62 -19.92 -45.57
N SER A 19 33.17 -18.70 -45.48
CA SER A 19 34.56 -18.52 -45.04
C SER A 19 34.80 -17.58 -43.87
N VAL A 20 33.82 -17.30 -43.02
CA VAL A 20 34.02 -16.43 -41.84
C VAL A 20 33.59 -17.11 -40.53
N LEU A 21 33.48 -18.43 -40.49
CA LEU A 21 33.15 -19.16 -39.25
C LEU A 21 34.31 -19.99 -38.68
N ALA A 22 35.53 -19.49 -38.76
CA ALA A 22 36.67 -20.19 -38.19
C ALA A 22 37.65 -19.22 -37.52
N ALA A 23 37.22 -18.45 -36.55
CA ALA A 23 38.12 -17.78 -35.60
C ALA A 23 37.36 -17.29 -34.34
N CYS A 24 36.64 -18.18 -33.69
CA CYS A 24 36.40 -18.04 -32.25
C CYS A 24 37.00 -19.29 -31.60
N ALA A 25 38.31 -19.35 -31.56
CA ALA A 25 38.99 -20.12 -30.54
C ALA A 25 38.71 -19.41 -29.22
N THR A 26 37.57 -19.75 -28.60
CA THR A 26 37.37 -19.48 -27.19
C THR A 26 38.53 -20.13 -26.47
N THR A 27 39.46 -19.32 -25.97
CA THR A 27 40.30 -19.74 -24.87
C THR A 27 39.35 -20.13 -23.77
N SER A 28 39.06 -21.42 -23.66
CA SER A 28 38.33 -21.98 -22.56
C SER A 28 39.19 -21.73 -21.32
N ALA A 29 38.95 -20.56 -20.69
CA ALA A 29 39.51 -20.33 -19.38
C ALA A 29 38.94 -21.46 -18.49
N LYS A 30 39.83 -22.30 -18.02
CA LYS A 30 39.47 -23.40 -17.14
C LYS A 30 38.70 -22.80 -15.94
N PRO A 31 37.44 -23.16 -15.70
CA PRO A 31 36.71 -22.62 -14.58
C PRO A 31 37.50 -22.85 -13.31
N PRO A 32 37.51 -21.89 -12.37
CA PRO A 32 38.21 -22.06 -11.11
C PRO A 32 37.66 -23.28 -10.38
N ALA A 33 38.57 -24.18 -9.96
CA ALA A 33 38.16 -25.31 -9.14
C ALA A 33 38.00 -24.87 -7.71
N ILE A 34 36.87 -25.23 -7.09
CA ILE A 34 36.62 -24.99 -5.67
C ILE A 34 37.30 -26.13 -4.89
N ALA A 35 38.18 -25.77 -4.00
CA ALA A 35 38.86 -26.71 -3.12
C ALA A 35 38.98 -26.10 -1.71
N TYR A 36 39.49 -26.88 -0.78
CA TYR A 36 39.64 -26.39 0.62
C TYR A 36 40.56 -25.17 0.68
N ASP A 37 40.12 -24.12 1.34
CA ASP A 37 40.96 -23.00 1.70
C ASP A 37 42.08 -23.48 2.60
N ASN A 38 43.24 -23.01 2.34
CA ASN A 38 44.44 -23.50 2.94
C ASN A 38 45.02 -22.59 3.99
N PRO A 39 45.98 -23.04 4.67
CA PRO A 39 46.02 -23.92 5.82
C PRO A 39 45.34 -23.29 7.01
N PRO A 40 45.11 -24.03 8.09
CA PRO A 40 44.54 -23.39 9.26
C PRO A 40 45.41 -22.18 9.61
N PRO A 41 44.81 -20.98 9.79
CA PRO A 41 45.58 -19.86 10.30
C PRO A 41 46.34 -20.31 11.52
N ALA A 42 47.63 -19.95 11.58
CA ALA A 42 48.46 -20.25 12.74
C ALA A 42 47.63 -20.02 14.00
N GLU A 43 47.61 -21.02 14.86
CA GLU A 43 46.84 -21.07 16.09
C GLU A 43 46.90 -19.71 16.78
N ILE A 44 45.92 -18.87 16.50
CA ILE A 44 45.71 -17.65 17.30
C ILE A 44 45.38 -18.20 18.67
N ALA A 45 46.27 -17.96 19.63
CA ALA A 45 46.06 -18.35 21.02
C ALA A 45 44.59 -18.14 21.38
N ALA A 46 43.93 -19.23 21.71
CA ALA A 46 42.48 -19.23 21.91
C ALA A 46 42.16 -18.11 22.90
N THR A 47 41.51 -17.06 22.39
CA THR A 47 40.88 -16.08 23.28
C THR A 47 39.99 -16.92 24.18
N PRO A 48 40.18 -16.85 25.53
CA PRO A 48 39.38 -17.64 26.43
C PRO A 48 37.90 -17.48 26.01
N ALA A 49 37.24 -18.61 25.79
CA ALA A 49 35.85 -18.62 25.41
C ALA A 49 35.09 -17.68 26.35
N PRO A 50 34.30 -16.74 25.87
CA PRO A 50 33.51 -15.91 26.76
C PRO A 50 32.76 -16.84 27.70
N GLU A 51 32.86 -16.56 29.00
CA GLU A 51 32.13 -17.35 30.00
C GLU A 51 30.71 -17.58 29.51
N PRO A 52 30.18 -18.82 29.51
CA PRO A 52 28.83 -19.08 29.11
C PRO A 52 27.92 -18.09 29.82
N PRO A 53 27.01 -17.42 29.12
CA PRO A 53 26.14 -16.44 29.76
C PRO A 53 25.53 -17.09 30.99
N LYS A 54 25.72 -16.49 32.13
CA LYS A 54 25.11 -16.95 33.39
C LYS A 54 23.65 -17.24 33.07
N PRO A 55 23.10 -18.41 33.47
CA PRO A 55 21.72 -18.74 33.19
C PRO A 55 20.87 -17.53 33.59
N VAL A 56 20.12 -16.98 32.65
CA VAL A 56 19.23 -15.87 32.92
C VAL A 56 18.22 -16.39 33.91
N GLU A 57 18.39 -16.05 35.16
CA GLU A 57 17.38 -16.30 36.16
C GLU A 57 16.18 -15.46 35.78
N VAL A 58 15.13 -16.10 35.31
CA VAL A 58 13.86 -15.45 35.05
C VAL A 58 13.31 -15.05 36.41
N VAL A 59 13.75 -13.89 36.89
CA VAL A 59 13.10 -13.27 38.03
C VAL A 59 11.72 -12.87 37.53
N ALA A 60 10.70 -13.56 38.00
CA ALA A 60 9.33 -13.11 37.81
C ALA A 60 9.29 -11.66 38.37
N ILE A 61 9.25 -10.70 37.45
CA ILE A 61 9.03 -9.31 37.87
C ILE A 61 7.65 -9.34 38.50
N PRO A 62 7.55 -9.07 39.81
CA PRO A 62 6.23 -9.01 40.44
C PRO A 62 5.41 -8.04 39.62
N GLU A 63 4.21 -8.47 39.27
CA GLU A 63 3.26 -7.65 38.49
C GLU A 63 3.33 -6.23 38.97
N PRO A 64 3.66 -5.23 38.12
CA PRO A 64 3.92 -3.89 38.58
C PRO A 64 2.71 -3.43 39.37
N LEU A 65 2.91 -3.19 40.66
CA LEU A 65 1.86 -2.66 41.50
C LEU A 65 1.30 -1.42 40.80
N PRO A 66 -0.01 -1.38 40.54
CA PRO A 66 -0.61 -0.23 39.91
C PRO A 66 -0.20 1.01 40.65
N LEU A 67 0.42 1.96 39.96
CA LEU A 67 0.80 3.23 40.54
C LEU A 67 -0.44 3.82 41.24
N PRO A 68 -0.32 4.25 42.49
CA PRO A 68 -1.45 4.75 43.24
C PRO A 68 -2.22 5.80 42.44
N GLY A 69 -3.47 5.54 42.11
CA GLY A 69 -4.34 6.43 41.34
C GLY A 69 -4.40 6.21 39.82
N GLN A 70 -3.53 5.37 39.24
CA GLN A 70 -3.58 5.11 37.79
C GLN A 70 -4.54 3.99 37.39
N LEU A 71 -4.95 3.15 38.31
CA LEU A 71 -6.00 2.16 38.13
C LEU A 71 -7.20 2.43 39.04
N LYS A 72 -7.52 3.69 39.28
CA LYS A 72 -8.92 3.95 39.62
C LYS A 72 -9.74 3.46 38.43
N PRO A 73 -10.68 2.51 38.61
CA PRO A 73 -11.63 2.26 37.57
C PRO A 73 -12.20 3.63 37.23
N VAL A 74 -12.03 4.06 35.98
CA VAL A 74 -12.78 5.21 35.47
C VAL A 74 -14.19 4.79 35.70
N GLY A 75 -14.81 5.32 36.80
CA GLY A 75 -16.16 4.99 37.12
C GLY A 75 -16.96 5.20 35.84
N GLU A 76 -17.65 4.19 35.37
CA GLU A 76 -18.51 4.36 34.21
C GLU A 76 -19.32 5.60 34.51
N SER A 77 -19.03 6.69 33.80
CA SER A 77 -19.87 7.89 33.91
C SER A 77 -21.27 7.40 33.66
N PRO A 78 -22.20 7.63 34.62
CA PRO A 78 -23.56 7.11 34.49
C PRO A 78 -24.04 7.52 33.09
N ARG A 79 -24.27 6.53 32.24
CA ARG A 79 -24.78 6.79 30.90
C ARG A 79 -26.09 7.52 31.08
N PRO A 80 -26.31 8.71 30.51
CA PRO A 80 -27.54 9.42 30.63
C PRO A 80 -28.71 8.46 30.36
N PRO A 81 -29.80 8.49 31.13
CA PRO A 81 -30.92 7.61 30.90
C PRO A 81 -31.40 7.77 29.46
N GLU A 82 -31.50 6.64 28.75
CA GLU A 82 -31.96 6.64 27.37
C GLU A 82 -33.38 7.22 27.29
N SER A 83 -33.63 8.16 26.38
CA SER A 83 -34.95 8.74 26.18
C SER A 83 -35.95 7.66 25.79
N ALA A 84 -37.11 7.65 26.45
CA ALA A 84 -38.21 6.74 26.13
C ALA A 84 -38.80 7.01 24.72
N ASP A 85 -38.71 8.26 24.23
CA ASP A 85 -39.21 8.65 22.91
C ASP A 85 -38.19 8.24 21.80
N PRO A 86 -38.60 7.37 20.84
CA PRO A 86 -37.75 6.98 19.73
C PRO A 86 -37.25 8.16 18.89
N ARG A 87 -38.02 9.24 18.77
CA ARG A 87 -37.60 10.42 17.99
C ARG A 87 -36.40 11.09 18.61
N ASN A 88 -36.35 11.20 19.92
CA ASN A 88 -35.20 11.77 20.63
C ASN A 88 -33.96 10.87 20.51
N ARG A 89 -34.16 9.54 20.53
CA ARG A 89 -33.04 8.60 20.30
C ARG A 89 -32.45 8.73 18.90
N VAL A 90 -33.29 8.80 17.87
CA VAL A 90 -32.86 9.03 16.48
C VAL A 90 -32.19 10.38 16.37
N GLY A 91 -32.73 11.44 16.92
CA GLY A 91 -32.14 12.78 16.93
C GLY A 91 -30.74 12.80 17.57
N ALA A 92 -30.62 12.15 18.73
CA ALA A 92 -29.34 12.03 19.44
C ALA A 92 -28.29 11.21 18.66
N ALA A 93 -28.75 10.11 18.06
CA ALA A 93 -27.84 9.29 17.20
C ALA A 93 -27.34 10.08 15.99
N ASN A 94 -28.23 10.78 15.28
CA ASN A 94 -27.83 11.62 14.14
C ASN A 94 -26.90 12.77 14.57
N ALA A 95 -27.16 13.37 15.73
CA ALA A 95 -26.30 14.41 16.28
C ALA A 95 -24.91 13.89 16.62
N ALA A 96 -24.81 12.70 17.18
CA ALA A 96 -23.54 12.05 17.51
C ALA A 96 -22.76 11.60 16.27
N ALA A 97 -23.47 11.18 15.21
CA ALA A 97 -22.85 10.75 13.95
C ALA A 97 -22.39 11.94 13.07
N ARG A 98 -22.79 13.17 13.41
CA ARG A 98 -22.54 14.35 12.57
C ARG A 98 -21.09 14.78 12.60
N MET A 99 -20.45 14.78 11.42
CA MET A 99 -19.09 15.25 11.20
C MET A 99 -19.14 16.67 10.63
N GLN A 100 -18.75 17.64 11.46
CA GLN A 100 -18.67 19.05 11.05
C GLN A 100 -17.30 19.39 10.46
N PRO A 101 -17.20 20.42 9.59
CA PRO A 101 -15.92 20.89 9.10
C PRO A 101 -15.09 21.45 10.25
N VAL A 102 -13.81 21.09 10.27
CA VAL A 102 -12.85 21.56 11.27
C VAL A 102 -11.69 22.26 10.57
N ARG A 103 -11.06 23.22 11.25
CA ARG A 103 -9.98 24.00 10.69
C ARG A 103 -8.85 23.14 10.12
N ASP A 104 -8.43 22.13 10.87
CA ASP A 104 -7.32 21.26 10.51
C ASP A 104 -7.69 20.23 9.42
N GLY A 105 -8.97 20.14 9.07
CA GLY A 105 -9.46 19.34 7.95
C GLY A 105 -9.37 20.04 6.60
N PHE A 106 -8.97 21.31 6.54
CA PHE A 106 -8.85 22.01 5.26
C PHE A 106 -7.45 21.88 4.66
N LEU A 107 -7.39 21.34 3.45
CA LEU A 107 -6.23 21.39 2.56
C LEU A 107 -6.51 22.44 1.48
N ASN A 108 -6.04 23.65 1.66
CA ASN A 108 -6.44 24.82 0.85
C ASN A 108 -7.96 25.00 0.88
N ALA A 109 -8.65 24.90 -0.25
CA ALA A 109 -10.10 25.01 -0.37
C ALA A 109 -10.86 23.68 -0.24
N ILE A 110 -10.16 22.58 0.00
CA ILE A 110 -10.75 21.24 0.10
C ILE A 110 -10.93 20.90 1.57
N GLN A 111 -12.15 20.65 2.01
CA GLN A 111 -12.40 20.02 3.31
C GLN A 111 -12.20 18.53 3.18
N GLN A 112 -11.26 17.98 3.93
CA GLN A 112 -11.05 16.52 4.05
C GLN A 112 -11.66 15.99 5.35
N TYR A 113 -12.48 14.97 5.23
CA TYR A 113 -13.02 14.22 6.35
C TYR A 113 -12.33 12.85 6.49
N PRO A 114 -12.09 12.35 7.69
CA PRO A 114 -11.76 10.93 7.86
C PRO A 114 -13.03 10.11 7.57
N TRP A 115 -12.95 9.17 6.63
CA TRP A 115 -14.09 8.31 6.34
C TRP A 115 -14.33 7.34 7.51
N THR A 116 -15.58 7.30 7.96
CA THR A 116 -16.05 6.40 9.01
C THR A 116 -17.44 5.91 8.63
N ASP A 117 -17.67 4.62 8.78
CA ASP A 117 -18.98 4.03 8.50
C ASP A 117 -20.08 4.61 9.38
N GLY A 118 -21.22 4.95 8.78
CA GLY A 118 -22.35 5.55 9.47
C GLY A 118 -22.21 7.03 9.85
N ALA A 119 -21.11 7.70 9.49
CA ALA A 119 -20.95 9.14 9.74
C ALA A 119 -21.85 9.97 8.81
N LEU A 120 -22.35 11.11 9.34
CA LEU A 120 -23.11 12.12 8.62
C LEU A 120 -22.22 13.34 8.34
N TYR A 121 -21.75 13.51 7.10
CA TYR A 121 -20.85 14.59 6.75
C TYR A 121 -21.60 15.87 6.41
N GLN A 122 -21.34 16.97 7.12
CA GLN A 122 -21.93 18.26 6.82
C GLN A 122 -21.23 18.95 5.67
N VAL A 123 -21.99 19.34 4.66
CA VAL A 123 -21.50 20.07 3.49
C VAL A 123 -22.28 21.37 3.35
N TYR A 124 -21.56 22.46 3.30
CA TYR A 124 -22.11 23.80 3.09
C TYR A 124 -21.99 24.18 1.62
N ALA A 125 -23.11 24.66 1.05
CA ALA A 125 -23.20 25.14 -0.33
C ALA A 125 -23.91 26.49 -0.38
N ALA A 126 -23.78 27.23 -1.48
CA ALA A 126 -24.45 28.52 -1.65
C ALA A 126 -25.02 28.63 -3.07
N PRO A 127 -26.13 29.38 -3.25
CA PRO A 127 -26.67 29.66 -4.57
C PRO A 127 -25.63 30.35 -5.47
N GLY A 128 -25.58 29.97 -6.75
CA GLY A 128 -24.61 30.49 -7.69
C GLY A 128 -23.21 29.87 -7.59
N GLN A 129 -22.94 29.06 -6.57
CA GLN A 129 -21.67 28.35 -6.39
C GLN A 129 -21.90 26.83 -6.54
N VAL A 130 -20.91 26.14 -7.08
CA VAL A 130 -20.89 24.68 -7.17
C VAL A 130 -19.96 24.15 -6.08
N THR A 131 -20.44 23.18 -5.30
CA THR A 131 -19.62 22.41 -4.38
C THR A 131 -19.30 21.07 -5.01
N ASP A 132 -18.03 20.75 -5.10
CA ASP A 132 -17.51 19.48 -5.60
C ASP A 132 -17.34 18.47 -4.46
N ILE A 133 -17.94 17.31 -4.59
CA ILE A 133 -17.80 16.19 -3.66
C ILE A 133 -16.99 15.10 -4.38
N ALA A 134 -15.69 15.05 -4.08
CA ALA A 134 -14.72 14.19 -4.74
C ALA A 134 -14.56 12.86 -4.00
N LEU A 135 -14.89 11.75 -4.65
CA LEU A 135 -14.76 10.39 -4.10
C LEU A 135 -13.30 9.92 -4.10
N GLN A 136 -13.03 8.71 -3.65
CA GLN A 136 -11.69 8.11 -3.71
C GLN A 136 -11.28 7.83 -5.17
N GLU A 137 -10.00 7.94 -5.47
CA GLU A 137 -9.48 7.53 -6.77
C GLU A 137 -9.76 6.05 -7.05
N GLY A 138 -10.23 5.75 -8.26
CA GLY A 138 -10.62 4.42 -8.70
C GLY A 138 -11.94 3.89 -8.12
N GLU A 139 -12.64 4.69 -7.30
CA GLU A 139 -13.97 4.36 -6.79
C GLU A 139 -15.04 4.71 -7.83
N GLN A 140 -16.02 3.84 -8.01
CA GLN A 140 -17.04 3.96 -9.05
C GLN A 140 -18.45 3.98 -8.45
N LEU A 141 -19.34 4.75 -9.06
CA LEU A 141 -20.75 4.71 -8.73
C LEU A 141 -21.37 3.39 -9.19
N VAL A 142 -22.20 2.76 -8.36
CA VAL A 142 -22.80 1.46 -8.66
C VAL A 142 -24.33 1.47 -8.48
N GLY A 143 -25.00 0.69 -9.30
CA GLY A 143 -26.46 0.52 -9.25
C GLY A 143 -27.23 1.55 -10.06
N ALA A 144 -28.56 1.39 -10.08
CA ALA A 144 -29.47 2.33 -10.68
C ALA A 144 -29.80 3.45 -9.70
N GLY A 145 -29.36 4.67 -9.99
CA GLY A 145 -29.53 5.82 -9.09
C GLY A 145 -28.56 5.79 -7.91
N PRO A 146 -27.23 5.78 -8.17
CA PRO A 146 -26.22 5.69 -7.13
C PRO A 146 -26.15 6.93 -6.26
N VAL A 147 -26.70 8.02 -6.72
CA VAL A 147 -26.78 9.31 -5.99
C VAL A 147 -28.23 9.63 -5.74
N ALA A 148 -28.64 9.67 -4.48
CA ALA A 148 -30.01 9.95 -4.05
C ALA A 148 -30.02 11.14 -3.08
N ALA A 149 -30.89 12.11 -3.34
CA ALA A 149 -31.12 13.24 -2.46
C ALA A 149 -32.57 13.31 -2.02
N GLY A 150 -32.80 13.79 -0.81
CA GLY A 150 -34.16 14.00 -0.28
C GLY A 150 -34.90 15.13 -0.99
N ASP A 151 -34.19 16.08 -1.55
CA ASP A 151 -34.75 17.20 -2.26
C ASP A 151 -34.03 17.41 -3.60
N THR A 152 -34.54 16.81 -4.65
CA THR A 152 -34.00 16.90 -6.02
C THR A 152 -34.58 18.08 -6.82
N VAL A 153 -35.56 18.80 -6.29
CA VAL A 153 -36.19 19.94 -6.98
C VAL A 153 -35.39 21.23 -6.72
N ARG A 154 -34.96 21.42 -5.50
CA ARG A 154 -34.26 22.64 -5.09
C ARG A 154 -32.74 22.50 -5.05
N TRP A 155 -32.23 21.29 -5.27
CA TRP A 155 -30.81 20.98 -5.37
C TRP A 155 -30.50 20.42 -6.76
N ILE A 156 -29.64 21.12 -7.47
CA ILE A 156 -29.12 20.66 -8.75
C ILE A 156 -27.93 19.76 -8.43
N ILE A 157 -28.02 18.52 -8.88
CA ILE A 157 -27.00 17.49 -8.62
C ILE A 157 -26.61 16.90 -9.99
N GLY A 158 -25.32 16.79 -10.21
CA GLY A 158 -24.74 16.13 -11.37
C GLY A 158 -23.50 15.36 -10.97
N ASP A 159 -23.04 14.50 -11.84
CA ASP A 159 -21.79 13.77 -11.65
C ASP A 159 -20.88 13.91 -12.87
N THR A 160 -19.60 13.77 -12.63
CA THR A 160 -18.55 13.78 -13.65
C THR A 160 -17.34 12.99 -13.18
N THR A 161 -16.44 12.69 -14.11
CA THR A 161 -15.21 11.96 -13.79
C THR A 161 -14.00 12.75 -14.27
N SER A 162 -12.99 12.87 -13.44
CA SER A 162 -11.67 13.38 -13.80
C SER A 162 -10.64 12.26 -13.82
N GLY A 163 -9.51 12.48 -14.52
CA GLY A 163 -8.46 11.47 -14.65
C GLY A 163 -8.82 10.34 -15.58
N ALA A 164 -8.01 9.28 -15.58
CA ALA A 164 -8.21 8.10 -16.42
C ALA A 164 -7.66 6.82 -15.76
N GLY A 165 -8.24 5.67 -16.09
CA GLY A 165 -7.80 4.37 -15.58
C GLY A 165 -7.85 4.30 -14.06
N ALA A 166 -6.78 3.86 -13.42
CA ALA A 166 -6.71 3.69 -11.97
C ALA A 166 -6.75 5.01 -11.17
N THR A 167 -6.46 6.14 -11.81
CA THR A 167 -6.52 7.48 -11.22
C THR A 167 -7.82 8.22 -11.53
N ALA A 168 -8.77 7.55 -12.22
CA ALA A 168 -10.08 8.12 -12.46
C ALA A 168 -10.78 8.42 -11.13
N ARG A 169 -11.38 9.61 -11.02
CA ARG A 169 -12.04 10.07 -9.81
C ARG A 169 -13.42 10.59 -10.13
N VAL A 170 -14.41 10.08 -9.44
CA VAL A 170 -15.79 10.53 -9.57
C VAL A 170 -16.01 11.77 -8.70
N HIS A 171 -16.72 12.72 -9.24
CA HIS A 171 -17.10 13.98 -8.61
C HIS A 171 -18.62 14.13 -8.66
N ILE A 172 -19.22 14.41 -7.51
CA ILE A 172 -20.63 14.77 -7.41
C ILE A 172 -20.71 16.28 -7.22
N LEU A 173 -21.32 16.96 -8.16
CA LEU A 173 -21.43 18.43 -8.18
C LEU A 173 -22.79 18.81 -7.62
N VAL A 174 -22.83 19.62 -6.57
CA VAL A 174 -24.06 20.04 -5.92
C VAL A 174 -24.19 21.57 -5.93
N LYS A 175 -25.38 22.07 -6.20
CA LYS A 175 -25.71 23.50 -6.17
C LYS A 175 -27.15 23.72 -5.69
N PRO A 176 -27.39 24.45 -4.61
CA PRO A 176 -28.72 24.83 -4.19
C PRO A 176 -29.30 25.96 -5.08
N THR A 177 -30.61 25.98 -5.27
CA THR A 177 -31.30 27.03 -6.05
C THR A 177 -31.53 28.33 -5.24
N ARG A 178 -31.57 28.22 -3.90
CA ARG A 178 -31.76 29.35 -2.97
C ARG A 178 -31.07 29.06 -1.63
N PRO A 179 -30.86 30.08 -0.78
CA PRO A 179 -30.37 29.87 0.56
C PRO A 179 -31.42 29.18 1.47
N ASP A 180 -31.00 28.82 2.69
CA ASP A 180 -31.85 28.26 3.76
C ASP A 180 -32.53 26.94 3.39
N LEU A 181 -31.87 26.16 2.54
CA LEU A 181 -32.26 24.79 2.23
C LEU A 181 -31.41 23.80 3.02
N SER A 182 -32.02 22.70 3.41
CA SER A 182 -31.32 21.55 3.96
C SER A 182 -31.89 20.28 3.34
N THR A 183 -31.00 19.37 2.97
CA THR A 183 -31.37 18.04 2.48
C THR A 183 -30.29 17.04 2.87
N ASN A 184 -30.58 15.77 2.73
CA ASN A 184 -29.59 14.71 2.79
C ASN A 184 -29.21 14.27 1.38
N LEU A 185 -27.99 13.73 1.27
CA LEU A 185 -27.48 13.11 0.05
C LEU A 185 -26.84 11.76 0.43
N VAL A 186 -27.20 10.72 -0.31
CA VAL A 186 -26.63 9.38 -0.18
C VAL A 186 -25.93 9.04 -1.48
N ILE A 187 -24.67 8.63 -1.40
CA ILE A 187 -23.86 8.23 -2.56
C ILE A 187 -23.41 6.78 -2.34
N ASN A 188 -23.78 5.90 -3.27
CA ASN A 188 -23.41 4.49 -3.26
C ASN A 188 -22.33 4.20 -4.27
N THR A 189 -21.27 3.55 -3.83
CA THR A 189 -20.12 3.19 -4.65
C THR A 189 -19.81 1.70 -4.56
N ASP A 190 -18.86 1.24 -5.35
CA ASP A 190 -18.34 -0.13 -5.31
C ASP A 190 -17.56 -0.45 -4.02
N ARG A 191 -17.25 0.57 -3.21
CA ARG A 191 -16.46 0.40 -1.97
C ARG A 191 -17.27 0.69 -0.71
N ARG A 192 -18.17 1.68 -0.75
CA ARG A 192 -18.85 2.20 0.46
C ARG A 192 -20.05 3.07 0.14
N THR A 193 -20.78 3.43 1.19
CA THR A 193 -21.85 4.43 1.12
C THR A 193 -21.44 5.68 1.89
N TYR A 194 -21.72 6.84 1.32
CA TYR A 194 -21.52 8.13 1.96
C TYR A 194 -22.88 8.75 2.31
N HIS A 195 -23.01 9.23 3.54
CA HIS A 195 -24.19 9.95 4.01
C HIS A 195 -23.81 11.41 4.29
N LEU A 196 -24.44 12.33 3.59
CA LEU A 196 -24.14 13.75 3.70
C LEU A 196 -25.38 14.53 4.12
N GLU A 197 -25.19 15.57 4.92
CA GLU A 197 -26.17 16.64 5.17
C GLU A 197 -25.76 17.87 4.39
N LEU A 198 -26.52 18.26 3.38
CA LEU A 198 -26.30 19.44 2.61
C LEU A 198 -27.03 20.63 3.24
N ARG A 199 -26.32 21.73 3.45
CA ARG A 199 -26.85 22.97 4.02
C ARG A 199 -26.55 24.14 3.11
N ALA A 200 -27.59 24.85 2.67
CA ALA A 200 -27.45 26.03 1.83
C ALA A 200 -27.42 27.31 2.68
N GLY A 201 -26.27 27.97 2.69
CA GLY A 201 -26.12 29.31 3.25
C GLY A 201 -26.33 30.40 2.21
N ALA A 202 -26.34 31.69 2.62
CA ALA A 202 -26.47 32.81 1.70
C ALA A 202 -25.22 33.00 0.79
N ALA A 203 -24.01 32.80 1.36
CA ALA A 203 -22.73 33.02 0.68
C ALA A 203 -21.67 31.97 1.02
N THR A 204 -21.78 31.32 2.17
CA THR A 204 -20.79 30.34 2.61
C THR A 204 -20.94 29.03 1.88
N TYR A 205 -19.90 28.57 1.21
CA TYR A 205 -19.87 27.29 0.52
C TYR A 205 -18.50 26.65 0.65
N MET A 206 -18.46 25.34 0.54
CA MET A 206 -17.23 24.56 0.37
C MET A 206 -16.95 24.40 -1.11
N ALA A 207 -15.75 24.79 -1.56
CA ALA A 207 -15.37 24.63 -2.97
C ALA A 207 -15.26 23.12 -3.31
N SER A 208 -14.64 22.36 -2.42
CA SER A 208 -14.55 20.91 -2.58
C SER A 208 -14.55 20.19 -1.22
N VAL A 209 -15.06 18.97 -1.22
CA VAL A 209 -15.06 18.04 -0.10
C VAL A 209 -14.47 16.71 -0.56
N SER A 210 -13.63 16.11 0.26
CA SER A 210 -13.05 14.80 0.01
C SER A 210 -12.85 14.03 1.31
N TRP A 211 -12.36 12.80 1.20
CA TRP A 211 -12.11 11.94 2.38
C TRP A 211 -10.70 11.41 2.39
N THR A 212 -10.18 11.22 3.60
CA THR A 212 -9.05 10.31 3.86
C THR A 212 -9.59 8.95 4.28
N TYR A 213 -8.86 7.88 3.95
CA TYR A 213 -9.27 6.50 4.20
C TYR A 213 -8.22 5.77 5.03
N PRO A 214 -8.16 6.02 6.34
CA PRO A 214 -7.07 5.50 7.18
C PRO A 214 -7.03 3.97 7.20
N ARG A 215 -8.20 3.32 7.18
CA ARG A 215 -8.31 1.85 7.15
C ARG A 215 -7.75 1.25 5.85
N ASP A 216 -8.11 1.84 4.71
CA ASP A 216 -7.62 1.36 3.40
C ASP A 216 -6.11 1.56 3.29
N ALA A 217 -5.61 2.71 3.78
CA ALA A 217 -4.19 3.01 3.82
C ALA A 217 -3.42 1.99 4.69
N LEU A 218 -3.98 1.61 5.84
CA LEU A 218 -3.40 0.60 6.73
C LEU A 218 -3.38 -0.78 6.07
N ILE A 219 -4.48 -1.21 5.44
CA ILE A 219 -4.56 -2.48 4.71
C ILE A 219 -3.55 -2.52 3.56
N ALA A 220 -3.45 -1.44 2.79
CA ALA A 220 -2.46 -1.33 1.71
C ALA A 220 -1.02 -1.38 2.21
N LEU A 221 -0.73 -0.78 3.37
CA LEU A 221 0.58 -0.85 4.01
C LEU A 221 0.90 -2.28 4.47
N GLN A 222 -0.05 -2.94 5.13
CA GLN A 222 0.11 -4.34 5.55
C GLN A 222 0.35 -5.27 4.36
N GLY A 223 -0.39 -5.08 3.26
CA GLY A 223 -0.20 -5.84 2.02
C GLY A 223 1.20 -5.63 1.42
N ARG A 224 1.68 -4.38 1.39
CA ARG A 224 3.05 -4.08 0.92
C ARG A 224 4.11 -4.72 1.81
N ASN A 225 3.95 -4.66 3.13
CA ASN A 225 4.88 -5.28 4.06
C ASN A 225 4.90 -6.80 3.93
N ALA A 226 3.73 -7.43 3.75
CA ALA A 226 3.63 -8.86 3.50
C ALA A 226 4.28 -9.27 2.16
N ALA A 227 4.06 -8.48 1.10
CA ALA A 227 4.70 -8.70 -0.19
C ALA A 227 6.23 -8.53 -0.10
N ALA A 228 6.71 -7.50 0.60
CA ALA A 228 8.14 -7.29 0.84
C ALA A 228 8.75 -8.44 1.64
N ALA A 229 8.06 -8.93 2.67
CA ALA A 229 8.51 -10.08 3.45
C ALA A 229 8.55 -11.38 2.62
N ALA A 230 7.63 -11.54 1.66
CA ALA A 230 7.62 -12.67 0.74
C ALA A 230 8.72 -12.61 -0.33
N THR A 231 9.21 -11.41 -0.66
CA THR A 231 10.29 -11.21 -1.65
C THR A 231 11.68 -11.19 -1.02
N VAL A 232 11.79 -11.14 0.29
CA VAL A 232 13.08 -11.36 0.96
C VAL A 232 13.55 -12.75 0.54
N PRO A 233 14.71 -12.88 -0.15
CA PRO A 233 15.25 -14.18 -0.51
C PRO A 233 15.36 -14.95 0.80
N VAL A 234 14.67 -16.09 0.88
CA VAL A 234 14.74 -16.93 2.04
C VAL A 234 16.12 -17.60 2.04
N ALA A 235 17.12 -16.84 2.45
CA ALA A 235 18.21 -17.43 3.21
C ALA A 235 17.73 -17.75 4.64
N ALA A 236 16.43 -17.92 4.80
CA ALA A 236 15.81 -18.38 6.02
C ALA A 236 16.03 -19.88 6.11
N GLY A 237 17.08 -20.25 6.80
CA GLY A 237 17.37 -21.63 7.08
C GLY A 237 18.78 -22.07 6.77
N VAL A 238 19.76 -21.15 6.73
CA VAL A 238 21.14 -21.56 6.91
C VAL A 238 21.24 -22.13 8.32
N ASP A 239 21.21 -23.43 8.42
CA ASP A 239 21.48 -24.08 9.71
C ASP A 239 22.92 -23.82 10.08
N LEU A 240 23.13 -22.86 10.97
CA LEU A 240 24.46 -22.43 11.40
C LEU A 240 25.25 -23.60 12.03
N THR A 241 24.56 -24.65 12.47
CA THR A 241 25.19 -25.83 13.05
C THR A 241 25.66 -26.84 11.98
N ALA A 242 25.08 -26.75 10.78
CA ALA A 242 25.39 -27.61 9.64
C ALA A 242 26.31 -26.94 8.62
N LEU A 243 26.83 -25.74 8.91
CA LEU A 243 27.70 -25.03 8.00
C LEU A 243 29.02 -25.76 7.78
N ASN A 244 29.31 -26.05 6.53
CA ASN A 244 30.56 -26.66 6.09
C ASN A 244 31.35 -25.66 5.24
N PHE A 245 32.52 -25.25 5.74
CA PHE A 245 33.44 -24.31 5.08
C PHE A 245 34.62 -25.02 4.41
N HIS A 246 34.61 -26.34 4.29
CA HIS A 246 35.71 -27.14 3.76
C HIS A 246 35.80 -27.12 2.23
N TYR A 247 35.71 -25.92 1.65
CA TYR A 247 35.89 -25.73 0.21
C TYR A 247 37.17 -24.98 -0.07
N ARG A 248 37.89 -25.42 -1.10
CA ARG A 248 39.03 -24.71 -1.64
C ARG A 248 38.70 -24.19 -3.03
N ILE A 249 38.99 -22.92 -3.28
CA ILE A 249 38.78 -22.29 -4.57
C ILE A 249 40.11 -22.35 -5.32
N ASP A 250 40.17 -23.10 -6.46
CA ASP A 250 41.33 -23.26 -7.29
C ASP A 250 41.07 -22.68 -8.69
N GLY A 251 42.11 -22.34 -9.43
CA GLY A 251 42.02 -21.75 -10.78
C GLY A 251 42.59 -20.33 -10.85
N ASP A 252 42.28 -19.63 -11.95
CA ASP A 252 42.86 -18.32 -12.30
C ASP A 252 42.43 -17.22 -11.28
N ARG A 253 43.31 -16.24 -11.09
CA ARG A 253 43.07 -15.07 -10.27
C ARG A 253 42.32 -14.00 -11.07
N ALA A 254 41.07 -14.25 -11.38
CA ALA A 254 40.21 -13.28 -12.04
C ALA A 254 39.65 -12.25 -11.03
N PRO A 255 39.33 -11.00 -11.45
CA PRO A 255 38.71 -10.00 -10.55
C PRO A 255 37.41 -10.43 -9.93
N TRP A 256 36.72 -11.36 -10.55
CA TRP A 256 35.42 -11.92 -10.09
C TRP A 256 35.59 -13.25 -9.36
N ARG A 257 36.82 -13.64 -9.00
CA ARG A 257 37.04 -14.89 -8.26
C ARG A 257 36.27 -14.89 -6.95
N PRO A 258 35.51 -15.94 -6.64
CA PRO A 258 34.82 -16.04 -5.35
C PRO A 258 35.78 -15.89 -4.18
N ALA A 259 35.36 -15.13 -3.17
CA ALA A 259 36.11 -14.95 -1.93
C ALA A 259 35.97 -16.16 -1.03
N ARG A 260 34.79 -16.80 -1.00
CA ARG A 260 34.46 -17.92 -0.14
C ARG A 260 33.38 -18.81 -0.74
N ALA A 261 33.41 -20.10 -0.39
CA ALA A 261 32.31 -21.03 -0.64
C ALA A 261 32.04 -21.86 0.62
N PHE A 262 30.77 -22.08 0.90
CA PHE A 262 30.33 -22.93 2.03
C PHE A 262 28.96 -23.54 1.70
N ASP A 263 28.54 -24.56 2.43
CA ASP A 263 27.22 -25.19 2.31
C ASP A 263 26.58 -25.40 3.70
N ASP A 264 25.27 -25.62 3.69
CA ASP A 264 24.46 -25.97 4.84
C ASP A 264 23.94 -27.42 4.79
N GLY A 265 24.54 -28.24 3.93
CA GLY A 265 24.08 -29.59 3.66
C GLY A 265 22.91 -29.69 2.67
N ARG A 266 22.33 -28.57 2.25
CA ARG A 266 21.24 -28.48 1.26
C ARG A 266 21.58 -27.61 0.07
N GLN A 267 22.24 -26.48 0.31
CA GLN A 267 22.59 -25.50 -0.70
C GLN A 267 24.04 -25.07 -0.54
N VAL A 268 24.67 -24.74 -1.66
CA VAL A 268 26.03 -24.18 -1.68
C VAL A 268 25.93 -22.67 -1.85
N PHE A 269 26.60 -21.95 -0.98
CA PHE A 269 26.70 -20.50 -1.00
C PHE A 269 28.08 -20.11 -1.51
N ILE A 270 28.12 -19.16 -2.43
CA ILE A 270 29.36 -18.65 -3.03
C ILE A 270 29.36 -17.14 -2.84
N GLU A 271 30.35 -16.64 -2.12
CA GLU A 271 30.54 -15.22 -1.88
C GLU A 271 31.52 -14.64 -2.90
N PHE A 272 31.14 -13.56 -3.53
CA PHE A 272 31.99 -12.81 -4.47
C PHE A 272 32.46 -11.50 -3.83
N PRO A 273 33.64 -10.96 -4.28
CA PRO A 273 34.15 -9.69 -3.78
C PRO A 273 33.22 -8.51 -4.07
#